data_b860c46c2b2cbfdc05f25cf17a47ea5d
#
_entry.id   b860c46c2b2cbfdc05f25cf17a47ea5d
#
_cell.length_a   1.000
_cell.length_b   1.000
_cell.length_c   1.000
_cell.angle_alpha   90.00
_cell.angle_beta   90.00
_cell.angle_gamma   90.00
#
_symmetry.space_group_name_H-M   'P 1'
#
loop_
_entity.id
_entity.type
_entity.pdbx_description
1 polymer ?
#
loop_
_entity_poly.entity_id
_entity_poly.type
_entity_poly.pdbx_seq_one_letter_code
_entity_poly.pdbx_strand_id
1 'polypeptide(L)'
;FKQKTAYEIRLSLVGSEMCIRDRNNLKELIALAKARPGKLNFASSGAGGPLHLGAELLKEVAGIDMVHIPYKGAAPALQDVMAGTADLAFVASTLGGGLAKSGKVRLIAVASLKRMAAFPDVTTVEENGFPRFEVSSGGGLVAPAGTPRPIINQLNGMMEKILATAEIRQTFGNIGLEPWWLTPEQLEAWLRDEVEKWQKVTRAIKFQPE
;
A
#
# COMPACT_ATOMS: atom_id res chain seq x y z
N PHE A 1 -9.36 -27.76 28.08
CA PHE A 1 -9.24 -26.89 26.90
C PHE A 1 -10.34 -25.82 26.96
N LYS A 2 -10.01 -24.57 27.35
CA LYS A 2 -10.95 -23.47 27.21
C LYS A 2 -11.05 -23.13 25.71
N GLN A 3 -12.21 -23.33 25.12
CA GLN A 3 -12.53 -22.78 23.83
C GLN A 3 -12.37 -21.26 23.89
N LYS A 4 -11.39 -20.74 23.17
CA LYS A 4 -11.28 -19.31 22.95
C LYS A 4 -12.45 -18.87 22.10
N THR A 5 -13.28 -18.00 22.62
CA THR A 5 -14.41 -17.44 21.91
C THR A 5 -13.92 -16.60 20.73
N ALA A 6 -14.72 -16.55 19.66
CA ALA A 6 -14.40 -15.82 18.41
C ALA A 6 -14.03 -14.32 18.62
N TYR A 7 -14.19 -13.80 19.80
CA TYR A 7 -13.83 -12.44 20.22
C TYR A 7 -12.34 -12.22 20.47
N GLU A 8 -11.56 -13.26 20.65
CA GLU A 8 -10.10 -13.18 20.89
C GLU A 8 -9.26 -13.32 19.60
N ILE A 9 -9.92 -13.57 18.47
CA ILE A 9 -9.26 -13.64 17.15
C ILE A 9 -9.46 -12.28 16.47
N ARG A 10 -8.69 -11.31 16.85
CA ARG A 10 -8.70 -10.01 16.16
C ARG A 10 -7.36 -9.70 15.61
N LEU A 11 -7.36 -9.20 14.40
CA LEU A 11 -6.48 -8.16 13.94
C LEU A 11 -5.71 -8.47 12.70
N SER A 12 -5.84 -7.54 11.79
CA SER A 12 -4.91 -7.37 10.70
C SER A 12 -5.17 -6.12 9.89
N LEU A 13 -4.44 -5.86 8.88
CA LEU A 13 -4.22 -4.54 8.41
C LEU A 13 -4.23 -4.27 6.96
N VAL A 14 -4.40 -3.03 6.60
CA VAL A 14 -4.73 -2.63 5.28
C VAL A 14 -4.22 -1.27 4.85
N GLY A 15 -3.91 -1.12 3.57
CA GLY A 15 -3.48 0.10 2.96
C GLY A 15 -1.99 0.27 3.00
N SER A 16 -1.19 -0.52 2.28
CA SER A 16 0.27 -0.50 2.46
C SER A 16 0.66 -0.55 3.94
N GLU A 17 0.12 -1.53 4.70
CA GLU A 17 0.18 -1.51 6.17
C GLU A 17 0.22 -2.88 6.79
N MET A 18 0.42 -2.92 8.09
CA MET A 18 0.95 -4.07 8.77
C MET A 18 0.25 -4.40 10.08
N CYS A 19 0.04 -5.67 10.37
CA CYS A 19 -0.49 -6.15 11.63
C CYS A 19 0.28 -7.23 12.32
N ILE A 20 0.40 -7.02 13.61
CA ILE A 20 0.65 -8.08 14.56
C ILE A 20 -0.37 -7.93 15.67
N ARG A 21 -0.88 -9.03 16.18
CA ARG A 21 -1.95 -9.12 17.18
C ARG A 21 -1.83 -8.17 18.36
N ASP A 22 -0.61 -7.76 18.71
CA ASP A 22 -0.31 -7.05 19.95
C ASP A 22 0.38 -5.70 19.75
N ARG A 23 0.48 -5.17 18.51
CA ARG A 23 1.19 -3.93 18.22
C ARG A 23 0.26 -2.85 17.69
N ASN A 24 0.55 -1.60 18.07
CA ASN A 24 -0.32 -0.47 17.78
C ASN A 24 0.25 0.48 16.75
N ASN A 25 1.53 0.35 16.40
CA ASN A 25 2.21 1.27 15.50
C ASN A 25 3.40 0.62 14.77
N LEU A 26 3.90 1.29 13.74
CA LEU A 26 4.99 0.81 12.91
C LEU A 26 6.30 0.63 13.68
N LYS A 27 6.59 1.47 14.68
CA LYS A 27 7.82 1.38 15.48
C LYS A 27 7.87 0.09 16.28
N GLU A 28 6.75 -0.29 16.88
CA GLU A 28 6.65 -1.55 17.62
C GLU A 28 6.82 -2.77 16.72
N LEU A 29 6.26 -2.72 15.52
CA LEU A 29 6.43 -3.77 14.53
C LEU A 29 7.90 -3.91 14.12
N ILE A 30 8.56 -2.80 13.77
CA ILE A 30 9.97 -2.81 13.39
C ILE A 30 10.84 -3.36 14.53
N ALA A 31 10.56 -2.94 15.76
CA ALA A 31 11.27 -3.45 16.93
C ALA A 31 11.11 -4.98 17.08
N LEU A 32 9.90 -5.49 16.86
CA LEU A 32 9.63 -6.93 16.92
C LEU A 32 10.32 -7.67 15.76
N ALA A 33 10.26 -7.15 14.54
CA ALA A 33 10.91 -7.76 13.39
C ALA A 33 12.43 -7.83 13.57
N LYS A 34 13.04 -6.79 14.15
CA LYS A 34 14.47 -6.78 14.52
C LYS A 34 14.79 -7.78 15.63
N ALA A 35 13.90 -7.97 16.60
CA ALA A 35 14.09 -8.94 17.68
C ALA A 35 13.88 -10.39 17.22
N ARG A 36 13.18 -10.59 16.10
CA ARG A 36 12.83 -11.92 15.58
C ARG A 36 13.03 -11.99 14.05
N PRO A 37 14.26 -11.86 13.55
CA PRO A 37 14.52 -11.85 12.11
C PRO A 37 14.03 -13.15 11.44
N GLY A 38 13.35 -13.02 10.30
CA GLY A 38 12.80 -14.12 9.52
C GLY A 38 11.64 -14.89 10.19
N LYS A 39 11.10 -14.41 11.31
CA LYS A 39 9.98 -15.08 11.99
C LYS A 39 8.61 -14.48 11.68
N LEU A 40 8.57 -13.22 11.30
CA LEU A 40 7.35 -12.59 10.86
C LEU A 40 7.12 -12.86 9.37
N ASN A 41 5.88 -13.07 9.01
CA ASN A 41 5.52 -13.23 7.62
C ASN A 41 4.56 -12.11 7.17
N PHE A 42 4.65 -11.72 5.92
CA PHE A 42 3.73 -10.76 5.33
C PHE A 42 3.05 -11.32 4.07
N ALA A 43 1.76 -11.09 3.99
CA ALA A 43 0.95 -11.47 2.85
C ALA A 43 0.90 -10.35 1.80
N SER A 44 0.87 -10.70 0.53
CA SER A 44 0.60 -9.78 -0.57
C SER A 44 -0.32 -10.40 -1.62
N SER A 45 -0.85 -9.57 -2.51
CA SER A 45 -1.73 -10.01 -3.60
C SER A 45 -1.01 -10.72 -4.76
N GLY A 46 0.28 -11.02 -4.61
CA GLY A 46 1.11 -11.72 -5.60
C GLY A 46 2.55 -11.24 -5.59
N ALA A 47 3.45 -12.06 -6.12
CA ALA A 47 4.86 -11.72 -6.25
C ALA A 47 5.08 -10.63 -7.32
N GLY A 48 6.02 -9.70 -7.08
CA GLY A 48 6.40 -8.64 -8.01
C GLY A 48 5.43 -7.48 -8.14
N GLY A 49 4.26 -7.54 -7.51
CA GLY A 49 3.31 -6.42 -7.52
C GLY A 49 3.76 -5.26 -6.59
N PRO A 50 3.16 -4.06 -6.75
CA PRO A 50 3.54 -2.87 -5.96
C PRO A 50 3.49 -3.10 -4.45
N LEU A 51 2.53 -3.86 -3.97
CA LEU A 51 2.35 -4.15 -2.54
C LEU A 51 3.42 -5.11 -1.99
N HIS A 52 3.86 -6.09 -2.79
CA HIS A 52 5.01 -6.92 -2.46
C HIS A 52 6.29 -6.08 -2.41
N LEU A 53 6.57 -5.34 -3.50
CA LEU A 53 7.76 -4.50 -3.59
C LEU A 53 7.79 -3.40 -2.53
N GLY A 54 6.62 -2.88 -2.13
CA GLY A 54 6.50 -1.94 -1.02
C GLY A 54 6.89 -2.52 0.33
N ALA A 55 6.51 -3.77 0.59
CA ALA A 55 6.95 -4.49 1.79
C ALA A 55 8.46 -4.75 1.77
N GLU A 56 9.00 -5.16 0.63
CA GLU A 56 10.44 -5.36 0.46
C GLU A 56 11.24 -4.05 0.63
N LEU A 57 10.72 -2.93 0.09
CA LEU A 57 11.30 -1.62 0.34
C LEU A 57 11.32 -1.28 1.84
N LEU A 58 10.24 -1.58 2.58
CA LEU A 58 10.23 -1.37 4.02
C LEU A 58 11.25 -2.25 4.74
N LYS A 59 11.38 -3.52 4.34
CA LYS A 59 12.41 -4.41 4.88
C LYS A 59 13.81 -3.82 4.70
N GLU A 60 14.10 -3.30 3.52
CA GLU A 60 15.38 -2.69 3.19
C GLU A 60 15.65 -1.44 4.05
N VAL A 61 14.74 -0.45 4.02
CA VAL A 61 14.97 0.83 4.70
C VAL A 61 14.92 0.73 6.23
N ALA A 62 14.15 -0.21 6.78
CA ALA A 62 14.06 -0.44 8.22
C ALA A 62 15.09 -1.44 8.74
N GLY A 63 15.82 -2.13 7.86
CA GLY A 63 16.78 -3.18 8.24
C GLY A 63 16.12 -4.33 9.00
N ILE A 64 14.98 -4.82 8.48
CA ILE A 64 14.21 -5.92 9.07
C ILE A 64 14.09 -7.09 8.11
N ASP A 65 13.95 -8.29 8.66
CA ASP A 65 13.74 -9.51 7.88
C ASP A 65 12.36 -10.10 8.17
N MET A 66 11.60 -10.34 7.07
CA MET A 66 10.26 -10.91 7.10
C MET A 66 10.09 -11.84 5.89
N VAL A 67 9.30 -12.90 6.06
CA VAL A 67 9.04 -13.88 5.01
C VAL A 67 7.82 -13.46 4.19
N HIS A 68 7.96 -13.43 2.87
CA HIS A 68 6.85 -13.14 1.96
C HIS A 68 5.98 -14.36 1.72
N ILE A 69 4.65 -14.21 1.83
CA ILE A 69 3.65 -15.21 1.45
C ILE A 69 2.81 -14.63 0.30
N PRO A 70 3.03 -15.07 -0.95
CA PRO A 70 2.25 -14.60 -2.10
C PRO A 70 0.90 -15.29 -2.17
N TYR A 71 -0.17 -14.52 -2.39
CA TYR A 71 -1.52 -15.01 -2.61
C TYR A 71 -2.01 -14.67 -4.02
N LYS A 72 -2.99 -15.40 -4.53
CA LYS A 72 -3.68 -15.10 -5.79
C LYS A 72 -4.73 -13.99 -5.59
N GLY A 73 -4.28 -12.81 -5.19
CA GLY A 73 -5.14 -11.64 -4.94
C GLY A 73 -5.17 -11.20 -3.47
N ALA A 74 -5.75 -10.02 -3.23
CA ALA A 74 -5.76 -9.41 -1.90
C ALA A 74 -6.79 -10.05 -0.94
N ALA A 75 -7.89 -10.59 -1.47
CA ALA A 75 -8.95 -11.17 -0.62
C ALA A 75 -8.45 -12.38 0.19
N PRO A 76 -7.83 -13.42 -0.41
CA PRO A 76 -7.28 -14.54 0.35
C PRO A 76 -6.13 -14.10 1.28
N ALA A 77 -5.28 -13.16 0.87
CA ALA A 77 -4.25 -12.60 1.74
C ALA A 77 -4.84 -12.01 3.03
N LEU A 78 -5.89 -11.21 2.90
CA LEU A 78 -6.58 -10.59 4.04
C LEU A 78 -7.32 -11.62 4.91
N GLN A 79 -7.88 -12.68 4.32
CA GLN A 79 -8.50 -13.75 5.10
C GLN A 79 -7.49 -14.42 6.03
N ASP A 80 -6.31 -14.74 5.53
CA ASP A 80 -5.25 -15.39 6.31
C ASP A 80 -4.66 -14.46 7.37
N VAL A 81 -4.57 -13.17 7.07
CA VAL A 81 -4.21 -12.20 8.08
C VAL A 81 -5.29 -12.09 9.16
N MET A 82 -6.58 -12.03 8.82
CA MET A 82 -7.68 -12.06 9.79
C MET A 82 -7.72 -13.35 10.62
N ALA A 83 -7.38 -14.48 10.01
CA ALA A 83 -7.25 -15.76 10.68
C ALA A 83 -6.00 -15.87 11.57
N GLY A 84 -5.00 -14.99 11.37
CA GLY A 84 -3.72 -15.03 12.09
C GLY A 84 -2.73 -16.04 11.50
N THR A 85 -2.98 -16.54 10.31
CA THR A 85 -2.05 -17.40 9.55
C THR A 85 -0.90 -16.57 8.97
N ALA A 86 -1.20 -15.34 8.51
CA ALA A 86 -0.21 -14.35 8.18
C ALA A 86 -0.18 -13.26 9.26
N ASP A 87 1.03 -12.77 9.60
CA ASP A 87 1.20 -11.78 10.65
C ASP A 87 0.74 -10.40 10.21
N LEU A 88 0.89 -10.09 8.91
CA LEU A 88 0.61 -8.78 8.36
C LEU A 88 0.38 -8.83 6.84
N ALA A 89 -0.18 -7.76 6.28
CA ALA A 89 -0.29 -7.59 4.83
C ALA A 89 -0.03 -6.15 4.40
N PHE A 90 0.56 -6.00 3.22
CA PHE A 90 0.47 -4.79 2.44
C PHE A 90 -0.72 -4.89 1.49
N VAL A 91 -1.65 -3.98 1.57
CA VAL A 91 -2.87 -4.00 0.75
C VAL A 91 -3.31 -2.59 0.34
N ALA A 92 -4.13 -2.50 -0.69
CA ALA A 92 -4.68 -1.23 -1.13
C ALA A 92 -5.69 -0.67 -0.11
N SER A 93 -5.64 0.62 0.15
CA SER A 93 -6.56 1.34 1.06
C SER A 93 -8.05 1.11 0.74
N THR A 94 -8.37 0.92 -0.55
CA THR A 94 -9.74 0.62 -1.01
C THR A 94 -10.32 -0.66 -0.43
N LEU A 95 -9.47 -1.65 -0.17
CA LEU A 95 -9.90 -2.94 0.39
C LEU A 95 -9.88 -2.91 1.92
N GLY A 96 -8.84 -2.32 2.45
CA GLY A 96 -8.66 -2.41 3.87
C GLY A 96 -9.30 -1.35 4.70
N GLY A 97 -9.56 -0.22 4.12
CA GLY A 97 -10.28 0.83 4.84
C GLY A 97 -11.64 0.36 5.36
N GLY A 98 -12.36 -0.45 4.58
CA GLY A 98 -13.62 -1.05 5.01
C GLY A 98 -13.46 -2.04 6.17
N LEU A 99 -12.43 -2.87 6.11
CA LEU A 99 -12.13 -3.84 7.16
C LEU A 99 -11.64 -3.16 8.44
N ALA A 100 -10.85 -2.09 8.32
CA ALA A 100 -10.41 -1.30 9.46
C ALA A 100 -11.57 -0.59 10.15
N LYS A 101 -12.46 0.05 9.39
CA LYS A 101 -13.69 0.68 9.93
C LYS A 101 -14.58 -0.33 10.64
N SER A 102 -14.61 -1.58 10.19
CA SER A 102 -15.37 -2.65 10.85
C SER A 102 -14.64 -3.30 12.03
N GLY A 103 -13.43 -2.84 12.37
CA GLY A 103 -12.62 -3.37 13.45
C GLY A 103 -12.05 -4.77 13.21
N LYS A 104 -12.16 -5.28 11.97
CA LYS A 104 -11.62 -6.61 11.62
C LYS A 104 -10.12 -6.59 11.43
N VAL A 105 -9.56 -5.41 11.18
CA VAL A 105 -8.16 -5.18 10.91
C VAL A 105 -7.72 -3.88 11.55
N ARG A 106 -6.43 -3.73 11.87
CA ARG A 106 -5.83 -2.50 12.38
C ARG A 106 -4.87 -1.92 11.36
N LEU A 107 -5.00 -0.62 11.08
CA LEU A 107 -4.04 0.12 10.28
C LEU A 107 -2.87 0.56 11.18
N ILE A 108 -1.61 0.27 10.80
CA ILE A 108 -0.42 0.65 11.57
C ILE A 108 0.30 1.85 10.97
N ALA A 109 0.34 1.93 9.66
CA ALA A 109 0.90 3.06 8.93
C ALA A 109 0.32 3.13 7.52
N VAL A 110 0.42 4.25 6.87
CA VAL A 110 0.14 4.42 5.44
C VAL A 110 1.43 4.71 4.68
N ALA A 111 1.58 4.11 3.51
CA ALA A 111 2.76 4.27 2.66
C ALA A 111 2.61 5.42 1.65
N SER A 112 1.89 6.45 2.02
CA SER A 112 1.79 7.72 1.30
C SER A 112 2.57 8.81 2.02
N LEU A 113 2.96 9.87 1.30
CA LEU A 113 3.68 11.02 1.89
C LEU A 113 2.80 11.85 2.84
N LYS A 114 1.48 11.69 2.74
CA LYS A 114 0.50 12.37 3.60
C LYS A 114 -0.43 11.35 4.23
N ARG A 115 -0.93 11.65 5.41
CA ARG A 115 -1.99 10.85 6.04
C ARG A 115 -3.23 10.84 5.17
N MET A 116 -3.91 9.72 5.15
CA MET A 116 -5.18 9.58 4.43
C MET A 116 -6.30 10.32 5.16
N ALA A 117 -7.09 11.09 4.42
CA ALA A 117 -8.25 11.79 4.99
C ALA A 117 -9.26 10.83 5.65
N ALA A 118 -9.38 9.60 5.13
CA ALA A 118 -10.24 8.57 5.69
C ALA A 118 -9.72 7.97 7.03
N PHE A 119 -8.43 8.16 7.36
CA PHE A 119 -7.75 7.62 8.54
C PHE A 119 -6.72 8.64 9.08
N PRO A 120 -7.18 9.79 9.59
CA PRO A 120 -6.29 10.90 9.99
C PRO A 120 -5.38 10.56 11.18
N ASP A 121 -5.77 9.58 11.99
CA ASP A 121 -5.01 9.13 13.16
C ASP A 121 -3.89 8.13 12.80
N VAL A 122 -3.90 7.57 11.58
CA VAL A 122 -2.89 6.63 11.13
C VAL A 122 -1.71 7.38 10.55
N THR A 123 -0.54 7.20 11.15
CA THR A 123 0.69 7.87 10.72
C THR A 123 1.21 7.31 9.40
N THR A 124 1.95 8.13 8.66
CA THR A 124 2.66 7.65 7.48
C THR A 124 3.94 6.90 7.86
N VAL A 125 4.48 6.10 6.94
CA VAL A 125 5.79 5.46 7.11
C VAL A 125 6.88 6.54 7.23
N GLU A 126 6.74 7.66 6.50
CA GLU A 126 7.64 8.80 6.59
C GLU A 126 7.65 9.43 7.99
N GLU A 127 6.50 9.67 8.61
CA GLU A 127 6.38 10.18 9.99
C GLU A 127 7.02 9.24 11.04
N ASN A 128 7.20 7.98 10.68
CA ASN A 128 7.88 7.00 11.52
C ASN A 128 9.41 6.94 11.31
N GLY A 129 9.98 7.86 10.53
CA GLY A 129 11.43 8.02 10.37
C GLY A 129 12.01 7.46 9.09
N PHE A 130 11.18 7.17 8.08
CA PHE A 130 11.61 6.68 6.77
C PHE A 130 11.25 7.71 5.69
N PRO A 131 12.10 8.71 5.47
CA PRO A 131 11.80 9.83 4.59
C PRO A 131 11.59 9.37 3.15
N ARG A 132 10.64 10.01 2.46
CA ARG A 132 10.25 9.70 1.09
C ARG A 132 9.77 8.26 0.86
N PHE A 133 9.33 7.59 1.90
CA PHE A 133 8.72 6.28 1.73
C PHE A 133 7.33 6.43 1.12
N GLU A 134 7.22 6.08 -0.14
CA GLU A 134 5.95 6.11 -0.85
C GLU A 134 5.77 4.84 -1.68
N VAL A 135 4.63 4.19 -1.47
CA VAL A 135 4.14 3.07 -2.28
C VAL A 135 2.74 3.44 -2.74
N SER A 136 2.67 4.13 -3.86
CA SER A 136 1.42 4.52 -4.49
C SER A 136 1.13 3.62 -5.69
N SER A 137 -0.14 3.33 -5.92
CA SER A 137 -0.61 2.77 -7.17
C SER A 137 -1.70 3.68 -7.71
N GLY A 138 -1.57 4.11 -8.94
CA GLY A 138 -2.51 5.01 -9.60
C GLY A 138 -3.07 4.42 -10.89
N GLY A 139 -4.26 4.87 -11.26
CA GLY A 139 -4.80 4.66 -12.60
C GLY A 139 -4.49 5.87 -13.48
N GLY A 140 -4.11 5.64 -14.73
CA GLY A 140 -3.85 6.70 -15.69
C GLY A 140 -4.48 6.40 -17.05
N LEU A 141 -4.78 7.45 -17.81
CA LEU A 141 -5.20 7.32 -19.21
C LEU A 141 -3.95 7.32 -20.10
N VAL A 142 -3.83 6.31 -20.94
CA VAL A 142 -2.75 6.22 -21.93
C VAL A 142 -3.32 6.25 -23.34
N ALA A 143 -2.58 6.82 -24.26
CA ALA A 143 -2.94 6.89 -25.66
C ALA A 143 -1.87 6.15 -26.51
N PRO A 144 -2.22 5.63 -27.71
CA PRO A 144 -1.26 5.05 -28.63
C PRO A 144 -0.12 6.01 -28.98
N ALA A 145 1.07 5.46 -29.20
CA ALA A 145 2.20 6.24 -29.68
C ALA A 145 1.83 6.93 -31.01
N GLY A 146 2.17 8.21 -31.13
CA GLY A 146 1.82 9.01 -32.32
C GLY A 146 0.46 9.73 -32.24
N THR A 147 -0.29 9.59 -31.16
CA THR A 147 -1.49 10.42 -30.97
C THR A 147 -1.13 11.91 -30.97
N PRO A 148 -1.81 12.72 -31.83
CA PRO A 148 -1.49 14.13 -31.95
C PRO A 148 -1.56 14.89 -30.63
N ARG A 149 -0.55 15.73 -30.36
CA ARG A 149 -0.45 16.50 -29.09
C ARG A 149 -1.70 17.29 -28.73
N PRO A 150 -2.41 17.95 -29.65
CA PRO A 150 -3.66 18.63 -29.34
C PRO A 150 -4.71 17.72 -28.71
N ILE A 151 -4.81 16.46 -29.16
CA ILE A 151 -5.75 15.47 -28.60
C ILE A 151 -5.33 15.12 -27.17
N ILE A 152 -4.05 14.86 -26.94
CA ILE A 152 -3.51 14.58 -25.59
C ILE A 152 -3.83 15.73 -24.65
N ASN A 153 -3.57 16.97 -25.07
CA ASN A 153 -3.82 18.16 -24.23
C ASN A 153 -5.32 18.35 -23.97
N GLN A 154 -6.18 18.08 -24.93
CA GLN A 154 -7.63 18.15 -24.76
C GLN A 154 -8.10 17.14 -23.72
N LEU A 155 -7.69 15.85 -23.83
CA LEU A 155 -8.04 14.80 -22.89
C LEU A 155 -7.51 15.11 -21.48
N ASN A 156 -6.26 15.58 -21.37
CA ASN A 156 -5.69 15.96 -20.09
C ASN A 156 -6.46 17.09 -19.41
N GLY A 157 -6.81 18.15 -20.15
CA GLY A 157 -7.62 19.25 -19.62
C GLY A 157 -9.07 18.84 -19.27
N MET A 158 -9.63 17.82 -19.93
CA MET A 158 -10.92 17.24 -19.52
C MET A 158 -10.78 16.47 -18.22
N MET A 159 -9.73 15.65 -18.07
CA MET A 159 -9.43 14.90 -16.84
C MET A 159 -9.22 15.83 -15.65
N GLU A 160 -8.49 16.93 -15.81
CA GLU A 160 -8.31 17.93 -14.76
C GLU A 160 -9.66 18.44 -14.21
N LYS A 161 -10.56 18.84 -15.14
CA LYS A 161 -11.90 19.33 -14.77
C LYS A 161 -12.75 18.27 -14.07
N ILE A 162 -12.72 17.04 -14.55
CA ILE A 162 -13.47 15.92 -13.96
C ILE A 162 -12.96 15.63 -12.55
N LEU A 163 -11.65 15.49 -12.36
CA LEU A 163 -11.05 15.18 -11.07
C LEU A 163 -11.22 16.33 -10.05
N ALA A 164 -11.42 17.55 -10.52
CA ALA A 164 -11.67 18.70 -9.65
C ALA A 164 -13.11 18.78 -9.13
N THR A 165 -14.05 18.02 -9.70
CA THR A 165 -15.47 18.06 -9.27
C THR A 165 -15.66 17.54 -7.85
N ALA A 166 -16.61 18.12 -7.11
CA ALA A 166 -16.95 17.69 -5.77
C ALA A 166 -17.46 16.23 -5.75
N GLU A 167 -18.21 15.82 -6.77
CA GLU A 167 -18.74 14.48 -6.92
C GLU A 167 -17.63 13.42 -6.99
N ILE A 168 -16.63 13.64 -7.85
CA ILE A 168 -15.48 12.72 -7.98
C ILE A 168 -14.65 12.68 -6.70
N ARG A 169 -14.38 13.83 -6.09
CA ARG A 169 -13.64 13.88 -4.82
C ARG A 169 -14.36 13.13 -3.71
N GLN A 170 -15.68 13.27 -3.62
CA GLN A 170 -16.48 12.54 -2.64
C GLN A 170 -16.50 11.04 -2.94
N THR A 171 -16.72 10.65 -4.20
CA THR A 171 -16.75 9.24 -4.61
C THR A 171 -15.41 8.56 -4.33
N PHE A 172 -14.31 9.20 -4.71
CA PHE A 172 -12.95 8.68 -4.46
C PHE A 172 -12.66 8.61 -2.96
N GLY A 173 -12.97 9.67 -2.20
CA GLY A 173 -12.78 9.68 -0.75
C GLY A 173 -13.55 8.57 -0.03
N ASN A 174 -14.77 8.23 -0.48
CA ASN A 174 -15.58 7.15 0.11
C ASN A 174 -14.91 5.77 -0.02
N ILE A 175 -14.13 5.56 -1.08
CA ILE A 175 -13.41 4.30 -1.32
C ILE A 175 -11.90 4.38 -0.98
N GLY A 176 -11.47 5.47 -0.33
CA GLY A 176 -10.08 5.63 0.10
C GLY A 176 -9.10 5.95 -1.04
N LEU A 177 -9.58 6.54 -2.13
CA LEU A 177 -8.75 7.09 -3.19
C LEU A 177 -8.66 8.61 -3.07
N GLU A 178 -7.55 9.16 -3.53
CA GLU A 178 -7.38 10.61 -3.70
C GLU A 178 -7.27 10.94 -5.19
N PRO A 179 -8.08 11.87 -5.74
CA PRO A 179 -7.92 12.31 -7.11
C PRO A 179 -6.60 13.07 -7.25
N TRP A 180 -5.81 12.66 -8.22
CA TRP A 180 -4.51 13.22 -8.52
C TRP A 180 -4.40 13.50 -10.01
N TRP A 181 -3.99 14.70 -10.36
CA TRP A 181 -3.85 15.12 -11.75
C TRP A 181 -2.44 15.64 -12.00
N LEU A 182 -1.90 15.29 -13.15
CA LEU A 182 -0.62 15.75 -13.66
C LEU A 182 -0.75 16.16 -15.13
N THR A 183 0.09 17.08 -15.56
CA THR A 183 0.29 17.29 -17.00
C THR A 183 0.97 16.07 -17.61
N PRO A 184 0.90 15.87 -18.94
CA PRO A 184 1.59 14.76 -19.59
C PRO A 184 3.09 14.74 -19.31
N GLU A 185 3.75 15.89 -19.24
CA GLU A 185 5.18 16.03 -18.92
C GLU A 185 5.48 15.65 -17.47
N GLN A 186 4.63 16.08 -16.54
CA GLN A 186 4.77 15.72 -15.12
C GLN A 186 4.56 14.24 -14.91
N LEU A 187 3.58 13.63 -15.61
CA LEU A 187 3.34 12.20 -15.54
C LEU A 187 4.55 11.40 -16.10
N GLU A 188 5.12 11.86 -17.22
CA GLU A 188 6.31 11.23 -17.79
C GLU A 188 7.51 11.30 -16.84
N ALA A 189 7.73 12.44 -16.20
CA ALA A 189 8.80 12.59 -15.21
C ALA A 189 8.56 11.67 -14.00
N TRP A 190 7.35 11.68 -13.45
CA TRP A 190 6.98 10.82 -12.35
C TRP A 190 7.14 9.32 -12.67
N LEU A 191 6.70 8.88 -13.85
CA LEU A 191 6.88 7.50 -14.27
C LEU A 191 8.36 7.10 -14.38
N ARG A 192 9.21 8.01 -14.82
CA ARG A 192 10.66 7.79 -14.91
C ARG A 192 11.27 7.58 -13.53
N ASP A 193 10.92 8.44 -12.58
CA ASP A 193 11.37 8.35 -11.19
C ASP A 193 10.86 7.06 -10.52
N GLU A 194 9.61 6.68 -10.75
CA GLU A 194 9.03 5.43 -10.26
C GLU A 194 9.76 4.20 -10.84
N VAL A 195 10.01 4.18 -12.14
CA VAL A 195 10.77 3.10 -12.77
C VAL A 195 12.17 2.97 -12.15
N GLU A 196 12.87 4.08 -11.94
CA GLU A 196 14.19 4.06 -11.32
C GLU A 196 14.13 3.56 -9.86
N LYS A 197 13.16 4.03 -9.08
CA LYS A 197 12.92 3.59 -7.70
C LYS A 197 12.72 2.07 -7.65
N TRP A 198 11.77 1.55 -8.43
CA TRP A 198 11.44 0.13 -8.39
C TRP A 198 12.54 -0.75 -8.97
N GLN A 199 13.31 -0.27 -9.96
CA GLN A 199 14.51 -0.97 -10.43
C GLN A 199 15.57 -1.12 -9.33
N LYS A 200 15.76 -0.10 -8.48
CA LYS A 200 16.66 -0.20 -7.33
C LYS A 200 16.19 -1.25 -6.33
N VAL A 201 14.91 -1.21 -5.97
CA VAL A 201 14.29 -2.19 -5.04
C VAL A 201 14.42 -3.61 -5.58
N THR A 202 14.01 -3.86 -6.82
CA THR A 202 14.04 -5.20 -7.41
C THR A 202 15.46 -5.77 -7.51
N ARG A 203 16.47 -4.91 -7.76
CA ARG A 203 17.87 -5.33 -7.73
C ARG A 203 18.34 -5.68 -6.32
N ALA A 204 17.99 -4.86 -5.32
CA ALA A 204 18.38 -5.08 -3.93
C ALA A 204 17.84 -6.41 -3.39
N ILE A 205 16.59 -6.75 -3.68
CA ILE A 205 15.95 -8.00 -3.27
C ILE A 205 16.26 -9.19 -4.19
N LYS A 206 17.06 -8.97 -5.25
CA LYS A 206 17.37 -9.98 -6.30
C LYS A 206 16.11 -10.61 -6.87
N PHE A 207 15.06 -9.80 -7.06
CA PHE A 207 13.78 -10.27 -7.59
C PHE A 207 13.96 -10.85 -8.99
N GLN A 208 13.51 -12.09 -9.18
CA GLN A 208 13.40 -12.72 -10.49
C GLN A 208 11.91 -12.91 -10.80
N PRO A 209 11.40 -12.32 -11.88
CA PRO A 209 10.04 -12.59 -12.32
C PRO A 209 9.90 -14.07 -12.72
N GLU A 210 8.81 -14.69 -12.28
CA GLU A 210 8.40 -16.04 -12.71
C GLU A 210 7.94 -16.04 -14.17
#